data_6fd2107463cfb3be359ece116ed21c44
#
_entry.id   6fd2107463cfb3be359ece116ed21c44
#
_cell.length_a   1.000
_cell.length_b   1.000
_cell.length_c   1.000
_cell.angle_alpha   90.00
_cell.angle_beta   90.00
_cell.angle_gamma   90.00
#
_symmetry.space_group_name_H-M   'P 1'
#
loop_
_entity.id
_entity.type
_entity.pdbx_description
1 polymer ?
#
loop_
_entity_poly.entity_id
_entity_poly.type
_entity_poly.pdbx_seq_one_letter_code
_entity_poly.pdbx_strand_id
1 'polypeptide(L)'
;RAFRDDGAFRPKVYGANGFAIEGNLARFNFILSRAGGDLSRVRRLLGMKVKMSELQAVARKHGINVPGKELAGETVYGSMLFGPKIGNGFYQNLVGNHSPVTIDLWFMRTWGRYTGTLVRDEVTGDAAGRLARGLRRSYRSARLRSLMEKEGLAVDPSSVKEMDAGELLDYARRLRLFWEKLRRRYVEGSMSSRFTARNPARRAAGASNADASALKASLVWPGAAESIVKSLGMPVDSPKNARMRRWIRNVCSMALDLLKDSGYPMTAADLQALLWYPEKEIYGKLTGRPQTRLNLSYDEAIVRVALSEGVSHERIESALRSVGEDGERGPAGPGSPGCGHRR
;
A
#
# COMPACT_ATOMS: atom_id res chain seq x y z
N ARG A 1 9.60 -24.29 9.22
CA ARG A 1 9.30 -24.84 7.91
C ARG A 1 8.04 -24.18 7.32
N ALA A 2 8.03 -23.91 5.99
CA ALA A 2 6.91 -23.31 5.28
C ALA A 2 5.73 -24.29 5.13
N PHE A 3 6.00 -25.57 5.10
CA PHE A 3 5.02 -26.63 4.95
C PHE A 3 4.96 -27.52 6.19
N ARG A 4 3.81 -28.15 6.40
CA ARG A 4 3.64 -29.23 7.38
C ARG A 4 4.23 -30.52 6.81
N ASP A 5 4.33 -31.55 7.64
CA ASP A 5 4.84 -32.86 7.21
C ASP A 5 3.86 -33.55 6.23
N ASP A 6 2.58 -33.18 6.26
CA ASP A 6 1.53 -33.56 5.29
C ASP A 6 1.56 -32.76 3.98
N GLY A 7 2.55 -31.88 3.78
CA GLY A 7 2.68 -31.01 2.62
C GLY A 7 1.79 -29.77 2.63
N ALA A 8 0.96 -29.56 3.65
CA ALA A 8 0.09 -28.38 3.72
C ALA A 8 0.89 -27.11 4.04
N PHE A 9 0.61 -26.03 3.32
CA PHE A 9 1.25 -24.74 3.52
C PHE A 9 0.85 -24.11 4.87
N ARG A 10 1.80 -23.46 5.53
CA ARG A 10 1.61 -22.76 6.82
C ARG A 10 1.55 -21.24 6.63
N PRO A 11 0.40 -20.64 6.30
CA PRO A 11 0.32 -19.22 6.00
C PRO A 11 0.74 -18.33 7.17
N LYS A 12 0.51 -18.74 8.41
CA LYS A 12 0.86 -17.97 9.62
C LYS A 12 2.35 -17.72 9.79
N VAL A 13 3.21 -18.53 9.20
CA VAL A 13 4.68 -18.36 9.25
C VAL A 13 5.11 -17.07 8.53
N TYR A 14 4.36 -16.66 7.50
CA TYR A 14 4.66 -15.48 6.69
C TYR A 14 3.82 -14.24 7.08
N GLY A 15 3.18 -14.25 8.24
CA GLY A 15 2.39 -13.13 8.72
C GLY A 15 1.24 -12.75 7.77
N ALA A 16 1.06 -11.46 7.52
CA ALA A 16 -0.02 -10.96 6.66
C ALA A 16 0.10 -11.43 5.20
N ASN A 17 1.30 -11.71 4.71
CA ASN A 17 1.52 -12.19 3.34
C ASN A 17 1.20 -13.67 3.16
N GLY A 18 1.16 -14.45 4.24
CA GLY A 18 0.97 -15.90 4.19
C GLY A 18 -0.34 -16.31 3.53
N PHE A 19 -1.42 -15.61 3.81
CA PHE A 19 -2.73 -15.88 3.19
C PHE A 19 -2.78 -15.52 1.70
N ALA A 20 -2.04 -14.49 1.30
CA ALA A 20 -1.91 -14.14 -0.13
C ALA A 20 -1.10 -15.20 -0.89
N ILE A 21 -0.05 -15.74 -0.28
CA ILE A 21 0.75 -16.85 -0.83
C ILE A 21 -0.11 -18.11 -0.94
N GLU A 22 -0.86 -18.47 0.10
CA GLU A 22 -1.78 -19.62 0.12
C GLU A 22 -2.80 -19.51 -1.00
N GLY A 23 -3.43 -18.33 -1.17
CA GLY A 23 -4.38 -18.07 -2.26
C GLY A 23 -3.76 -18.21 -3.65
N ASN A 24 -2.50 -17.81 -3.82
CA ASN A 24 -1.79 -17.98 -5.09
C ASN A 24 -1.37 -19.43 -5.35
N LEU A 25 -0.99 -20.18 -4.31
CA LEU A 25 -0.74 -21.61 -4.41
C LEU A 25 -2.02 -22.38 -4.81
N ALA A 26 -3.17 -22.03 -4.23
CA ALA A 26 -4.45 -22.62 -4.61
C ALA A 26 -4.78 -22.36 -6.10
N ARG A 27 -4.52 -21.14 -6.60
CA ARG A 27 -4.68 -20.80 -8.03
C ARG A 27 -3.71 -21.56 -8.92
N PHE A 28 -2.47 -21.70 -8.48
CA PHE A 28 -1.47 -22.47 -9.22
C PHE A 28 -1.86 -23.96 -9.30
N ASN A 29 -2.25 -24.58 -8.19
CA ASN A 29 -2.72 -25.96 -8.15
C ASN A 29 -3.96 -26.18 -9.03
N PHE A 30 -4.87 -25.18 -9.04
CA PHE A 30 -6.04 -25.24 -9.93
C PHE A 30 -5.62 -25.30 -11.41
N ILE A 31 -4.75 -24.38 -11.88
CA ILE A 31 -4.34 -24.40 -13.29
C ILE A 31 -3.49 -25.60 -13.63
N LEU A 32 -2.63 -26.06 -12.69
CA LEU A 32 -1.82 -27.26 -12.87
C LEU A 32 -2.71 -28.51 -13.02
N SER A 33 -3.73 -28.64 -12.20
CA SER A 33 -4.73 -29.72 -12.33
C SER A 33 -5.47 -29.67 -13.69
N ARG A 34 -5.87 -28.48 -14.15
CA ARG A 34 -6.49 -28.30 -15.48
C ARG A 34 -5.55 -28.62 -16.62
N ALA A 35 -4.26 -28.47 -16.41
CA ALA A 35 -3.22 -28.84 -17.37
C ALA A 35 -2.83 -30.33 -17.32
N GLY A 36 -3.41 -31.12 -16.41
CA GLY A 36 -3.03 -32.52 -16.22
C GLY A 36 -1.62 -32.71 -15.65
N GLY A 37 -1.11 -31.74 -14.88
CA GLY A 37 0.25 -31.72 -14.32
C GLY A 37 1.33 -31.23 -15.29
N ASP A 38 1.00 -30.96 -16.54
CA ASP A 38 1.95 -30.50 -17.57
C ASP A 38 2.24 -28.99 -17.44
N LEU A 39 3.45 -28.65 -17.03
CA LEU A 39 3.90 -27.26 -16.87
C LEU A 39 3.96 -26.49 -18.19
N SER A 40 4.26 -27.15 -19.31
CA SER A 40 4.25 -26.52 -20.64
C SER A 40 2.83 -26.08 -21.02
N ARG A 41 1.86 -26.93 -20.69
CA ARG A 41 0.43 -26.59 -20.85
C ARG A 41 0.00 -25.49 -19.90
N VAL A 42 0.46 -25.49 -18.65
CA VAL A 42 0.24 -24.36 -17.71
C VAL A 42 0.75 -23.06 -18.32
N ARG A 43 1.98 -23.02 -18.84
CA ARG A 43 2.55 -21.83 -19.47
C ARG A 43 1.70 -21.35 -20.64
N ARG A 44 1.24 -22.26 -21.50
CA ARG A 44 0.32 -21.90 -22.60
C ARG A 44 -0.99 -21.30 -22.10
N LEU A 45 -1.63 -21.94 -21.10
CA LEU A 45 -2.88 -21.43 -20.51
C LEU A 45 -2.70 -20.05 -19.88
N LEU A 46 -1.57 -19.79 -19.20
CA LEU A 46 -1.27 -18.50 -18.61
C LEU A 46 -1.03 -17.40 -19.66
N GLY A 47 -0.49 -17.77 -20.84
CA GLY A 47 -0.25 -16.87 -21.96
C GLY A 47 -1.47 -16.64 -22.87
N MET A 48 -2.53 -17.43 -22.76
CA MET A 48 -3.73 -17.30 -23.59
C MET A 48 -4.52 -16.02 -23.25
N LYS A 49 -5.01 -15.35 -24.29
CA LYS A 49 -5.97 -14.26 -24.14
C LYS A 49 -7.38 -14.83 -23.91
N VAL A 50 -8.08 -14.33 -22.92
CA VAL A 50 -9.42 -14.78 -22.50
C VAL A 50 -10.22 -13.58 -22.00
N LYS A 51 -11.53 -13.58 -22.17
CA LYS A 51 -12.38 -12.58 -21.53
C LYS A 51 -12.31 -12.72 -20.00
N MET A 52 -12.11 -11.61 -19.31
CA MET A 52 -12.01 -11.61 -17.84
C MET A 52 -13.24 -12.22 -17.17
N SER A 53 -14.44 -11.97 -17.73
CA SER A 53 -15.71 -12.56 -17.24
C SER A 53 -15.71 -14.08 -17.34
N GLU A 54 -15.19 -14.64 -18.43
CA GLU A 54 -15.07 -16.09 -18.63
C GLU A 54 -14.08 -16.71 -17.66
N LEU A 55 -12.89 -16.10 -17.50
CA LEU A 55 -11.88 -16.52 -16.53
C LEU A 55 -12.48 -16.55 -15.11
N GLN A 56 -13.18 -15.50 -14.72
CA GLN A 56 -13.85 -15.42 -13.41
C GLN A 56 -14.95 -16.47 -13.25
N ALA A 57 -15.74 -16.71 -14.29
CA ALA A 57 -16.82 -17.70 -14.25
C ALA A 57 -16.26 -19.12 -14.08
N VAL A 58 -15.23 -19.47 -14.86
CA VAL A 58 -14.56 -20.79 -14.76
C VAL A 58 -13.90 -20.96 -13.38
N ALA A 59 -13.14 -19.99 -12.92
CA ALA A 59 -12.47 -20.06 -11.63
C ALA A 59 -13.45 -20.18 -10.46
N ARG A 60 -14.57 -19.45 -10.51
CA ARG A 60 -15.59 -19.45 -9.45
C ARG A 60 -16.26 -20.83 -9.30
N LYS A 61 -16.49 -21.57 -10.39
CA LYS A 61 -17.03 -22.95 -10.34
C LYS A 61 -16.13 -23.88 -9.51
N HIS A 62 -14.86 -23.51 -9.32
CA HIS A 62 -13.87 -24.26 -8.54
C HIS A 62 -13.50 -23.57 -7.23
N GLY A 63 -14.32 -22.64 -6.74
CA GLY A 63 -14.09 -21.94 -5.48
C GLY A 63 -12.96 -20.90 -5.53
N ILE A 64 -12.42 -20.58 -6.72
CA ILE A 64 -11.33 -19.63 -6.91
C ILE A 64 -11.89 -18.23 -7.19
N ASN A 65 -11.56 -17.27 -6.34
CA ASN A 65 -11.89 -15.87 -6.58
C ASN A 65 -10.74 -15.18 -7.35
N VAL A 66 -11.05 -14.64 -8.54
CA VAL A 66 -10.10 -13.88 -9.36
C VAL A 66 -10.37 -12.39 -9.18
N PRO A 67 -9.43 -11.62 -8.59
CA PRO A 67 -9.59 -10.19 -8.41
C PRO A 67 -9.45 -9.45 -9.76
N GLY A 68 -9.88 -8.18 -9.82
CA GLY A 68 -9.80 -7.36 -11.03
C GLY A 68 -11.15 -7.11 -11.68
N LYS A 69 -12.18 -6.84 -10.88
CA LYS A 69 -13.53 -6.49 -11.38
C LYS A 69 -13.53 -5.34 -12.38
N GLU A 70 -12.56 -4.45 -12.29
CA GLU A 70 -12.38 -3.33 -13.23
C GLU A 70 -12.09 -3.76 -14.66
N LEU A 71 -11.66 -4.99 -14.86
CA LEU A 71 -11.31 -5.57 -16.16
C LEU A 71 -12.40 -6.50 -16.71
N ALA A 72 -13.59 -6.53 -16.09
CA ALA A 72 -14.64 -7.53 -16.39
C ALA A 72 -15.05 -7.56 -17.87
N GLY A 73 -15.02 -6.44 -18.57
CA GLY A 73 -15.31 -6.32 -20.01
C GLY A 73 -14.10 -6.50 -20.93
N GLU A 74 -12.92 -6.69 -20.38
CA GLU A 74 -11.67 -6.69 -21.16
C GLU A 74 -11.19 -8.11 -21.48
N THR A 75 -10.37 -8.19 -22.52
CA THR A 75 -9.59 -9.41 -22.82
C THR A 75 -8.28 -9.31 -22.04
N VAL A 76 -8.00 -10.31 -21.24
CA VAL A 76 -6.82 -10.42 -20.36
C VAL A 76 -6.03 -11.68 -20.68
N TYR A 77 -4.82 -11.78 -20.16
CA TYR A 77 -4.09 -13.05 -20.19
C TYR A 77 -4.60 -14.02 -19.12
N GLY A 78 -4.50 -15.32 -19.39
CA GLY A 78 -4.89 -16.36 -18.41
C GLY A 78 -4.15 -16.26 -17.08
N SER A 79 -2.93 -15.69 -17.08
CA SER A 79 -2.18 -15.34 -15.88
C SER A 79 -2.91 -14.37 -14.94
N MET A 80 -3.92 -13.66 -15.43
CA MET A 80 -4.82 -12.83 -14.62
C MET A 80 -5.50 -13.63 -13.48
N LEU A 81 -5.48 -14.96 -13.57
CA LEU A 81 -5.85 -15.86 -12.47
C LEU A 81 -5.13 -15.47 -11.15
N PHE A 82 -3.89 -15.02 -11.21
CA PHE A 82 -3.10 -14.54 -10.06
C PHE A 82 -3.37 -13.09 -9.68
N GLY A 83 -4.31 -12.45 -10.36
CA GLY A 83 -4.71 -11.07 -10.12
C GLY A 83 -3.96 -10.02 -10.95
N PRO A 84 -4.43 -8.75 -10.89
CA PRO A 84 -3.95 -7.69 -11.78
C PRO A 84 -2.49 -7.30 -11.55
N LYS A 85 -1.96 -7.42 -10.34
CA LYS A 85 -0.57 -7.09 -10.02
C LYS A 85 0.38 -8.21 -10.44
N ILE A 86 0.12 -9.43 -9.97
CA ILE A 86 1.03 -10.57 -10.20
C ILE A 86 0.84 -11.14 -11.61
N GLY A 87 -0.40 -11.48 -11.97
CA GLY A 87 -0.68 -12.20 -13.21
C GLY A 87 -0.67 -11.31 -14.44
N ASN A 88 -1.35 -10.16 -14.38
CA ASN A 88 -1.48 -9.27 -15.54
C ASN A 88 -0.36 -8.23 -15.66
N GLY A 89 0.47 -8.09 -14.66
CA GLY A 89 1.63 -7.20 -14.65
C GLY A 89 2.92 -8.00 -14.59
N PHE A 90 3.36 -8.31 -13.38
CA PHE A 90 4.68 -8.86 -13.11
C PHE A 90 4.99 -10.15 -13.89
N TYR A 91 4.07 -11.13 -13.91
CA TYR A 91 4.27 -12.36 -14.67
C TYR A 91 4.42 -12.10 -16.18
N GLN A 92 3.61 -11.20 -16.74
CA GLN A 92 3.69 -10.87 -18.15
C GLN A 92 5.05 -10.25 -18.51
N ASN A 93 5.56 -9.35 -17.69
CA ASN A 93 6.87 -8.75 -17.88
C ASN A 93 7.99 -9.81 -17.83
N LEU A 94 7.91 -10.78 -16.89
CA LEU A 94 8.88 -11.88 -16.80
C LEU A 94 8.90 -12.82 -18.02
N VAL A 95 7.77 -12.94 -18.72
CA VAL A 95 7.70 -13.78 -19.95
C VAL A 95 7.88 -12.98 -21.24
N GLY A 96 8.38 -11.75 -21.14
CA GLY A 96 8.73 -10.89 -22.28
C GLY A 96 7.59 -10.03 -22.84
N ASN A 97 6.43 -10.00 -22.18
CA ASN A 97 5.37 -9.07 -22.53
C ASN A 97 5.46 -7.82 -21.66
N HIS A 98 6.06 -6.76 -22.19
CA HIS A 98 6.33 -5.49 -21.49
C HIS A 98 5.22 -4.44 -21.62
N SER A 99 4.07 -4.81 -22.21
CA SER A 99 2.92 -3.89 -22.37
C SER A 99 2.17 -3.56 -21.07
N PRO A 100 2.00 -4.48 -20.09
CA PRO A 100 1.24 -4.17 -18.91
C PRO A 100 2.04 -3.41 -17.85
N VAL A 101 1.43 -2.39 -17.25
CA VAL A 101 1.97 -1.71 -16.06
C VAL A 101 1.68 -2.54 -14.81
N THR A 102 2.71 -2.79 -14.01
CA THR A 102 2.58 -3.40 -12.68
C THR A 102 2.41 -2.31 -11.62
N ILE A 103 1.19 -2.08 -11.18
CA ILE A 103 0.90 -1.10 -10.12
C ILE A 103 1.24 -1.73 -8.77
N ASP A 104 2.49 -1.56 -8.34
CA ASP A 104 3.00 -2.02 -7.05
C ASP A 104 3.15 -0.87 -6.04
N LEU A 105 3.74 -1.14 -4.89
CA LEU A 105 3.91 -0.13 -3.84
C LEU A 105 4.86 1.01 -4.26
N TRP A 106 5.93 0.71 -5.00
CA TRP A 106 6.90 1.72 -5.42
C TRP A 106 6.30 2.62 -6.48
N PHE A 107 5.64 2.03 -7.47
CA PHE A 107 4.86 2.76 -8.45
C PHE A 107 3.82 3.67 -7.79
N MET A 108 3.08 3.16 -6.80
CA MET A 108 2.07 3.96 -6.08
C MET A 108 2.67 5.11 -5.27
N ARG A 109 3.87 4.95 -4.74
CA ARG A 109 4.57 6.02 -4.04
C ARG A 109 5.03 7.11 -4.99
N THR A 110 5.65 6.75 -6.11
CA THR A 110 5.98 7.69 -7.18
C THR A 110 4.74 8.43 -7.67
N TRP A 111 3.69 7.69 -7.98
CA TRP A 111 2.39 8.25 -8.35
C TRP A 111 1.89 9.26 -7.32
N GLY A 112 1.93 8.88 -6.05
CA GLY A 112 1.50 9.73 -4.94
C GLY A 112 2.32 11.01 -4.80
N ARG A 113 3.63 10.98 -5.08
CA ARG A 113 4.48 12.19 -5.10
C ARG A 113 4.07 13.14 -6.20
N TYR A 114 3.91 12.67 -7.43
CA TYR A 114 3.52 13.51 -8.57
C TYR A 114 2.08 14.04 -8.45
N THR A 115 1.20 13.32 -7.80
CA THR A 115 -0.21 13.73 -7.68
C THR A 115 -0.56 14.36 -6.33
N GLY A 116 0.41 14.53 -5.41
CA GLY A 116 0.16 15.02 -4.06
C GLY A 116 -0.62 14.05 -3.16
N THR A 117 -0.75 12.77 -3.57
CA THR A 117 -1.55 11.76 -2.85
C THR A 117 -0.70 10.67 -2.19
N LEU A 118 0.59 10.96 -1.91
CA LEU A 118 1.51 10.01 -1.31
C LEU A 118 1.04 9.54 0.07
N VAL A 119 0.56 10.44 0.89
CA VAL A 119 -0.08 10.17 2.17
C VAL A 119 -1.55 10.57 2.09
N ARG A 120 -2.37 9.94 2.90
CA ARG A 120 -3.79 10.28 2.94
C ARG A 120 -3.99 11.49 3.84
N ASP A 121 -4.87 12.36 3.43
CA ASP A 121 -5.36 13.52 4.17
C ASP A 121 -6.60 13.17 5.03
N GLU A 122 -7.20 12.00 4.80
CA GLU A 122 -8.37 11.54 5.51
C GLU A 122 -8.16 10.17 6.16
N VAL A 123 -8.75 9.98 7.32
CA VAL A 123 -8.79 8.70 8.02
C VAL A 123 -9.75 7.74 7.33
N THR A 124 -9.30 6.53 7.01
CA THR A 124 -10.17 5.51 6.43
C THR A 124 -11.14 4.94 7.46
N GLY A 125 -12.43 5.03 7.16
CA GLY A 125 -13.51 4.53 8.01
C GLY A 125 -13.64 5.30 9.32
N ASP A 126 -14.34 4.75 10.29
CA ASP A 126 -14.62 5.38 11.60
C ASP A 126 -13.48 5.15 12.63
N ALA A 127 -12.21 5.33 12.24
CA ALA A 127 -11.10 5.09 13.18
C ALA A 127 -11.04 6.13 14.30
N ALA A 128 -11.30 7.42 13.99
CA ALA A 128 -11.39 8.48 14.99
C ALA A 128 -12.52 8.21 15.98
N GLY A 129 -13.70 7.83 15.51
CA GLY A 129 -14.81 7.45 16.38
C GLY A 129 -14.54 6.20 17.22
N ARG A 130 -13.83 5.21 16.68
CA ARG A 130 -13.39 4.05 17.47
C ARG A 130 -12.38 4.46 18.54
N LEU A 131 -11.45 5.36 18.23
CA LEU A 131 -10.50 5.91 19.19
C LEU A 131 -11.23 6.65 20.31
N ALA A 132 -12.15 7.55 19.98
CA ALA A 132 -12.96 8.29 20.94
C ALA A 132 -13.75 7.36 21.88
N ARG A 133 -14.40 6.34 21.33
CA ARG A 133 -15.10 5.30 22.14
C ARG A 133 -14.14 4.50 23.03
N GLY A 134 -12.95 4.18 22.50
CA GLY A 134 -11.90 3.50 23.25
C GLY A 134 -11.42 4.31 24.44
N LEU A 135 -11.13 5.60 24.24
CA LEU A 135 -10.73 6.52 25.32
C LEU A 135 -11.82 6.68 26.38
N ARG A 136 -13.08 6.86 25.98
CA ARG A 136 -14.21 6.95 26.91
C ARG A 136 -14.32 5.71 27.81
N ARG A 137 -14.06 4.52 27.26
CA ARG A 137 -14.03 3.27 28.06
C ARG A 137 -12.82 3.21 28.98
N SER A 138 -11.65 3.62 28.50
CA SER A 138 -10.40 3.57 29.27
C SER A 138 -10.41 4.54 30.45
N TYR A 139 -11.08 5.69 30.32
CA TYR A 139 -11.21 6.69 31.41
C TYR A 139 -12.06 6.22 32.61
N ARG A 140 -12.72 5.08 32.51
CA ARG A 140 -13.31 4.41 33.71
C ARG A 140 -12.23 3.95 34.68
N SER A 141 -10.99 3.77 34.26
CA SER A 141 -9.86 3.52 35.12
C SER A 141 -9.23 4.85 35.55
N ALA A 142 -9.50 5.29 36.79
CA ALA A 142 -8.92 6.50 37.36
C ALA A 142 -7.38 6.49 37.28
N ARG A 143 -6.76 5.31 37.54
CA ARG A 143 -5.30 5.16 37.43
C ARG A 143 -4.78 5.40 36.03
N LEU A 144 -5.44 4.85 34.98
CA LEU A 144 -5.04 5.06 33.61
C LEU A 144 -5.21 6.52 33.20
N ARG A 145 -6.33 7.14 33.58
CA ARG A 145 -6.59 8.55 33.31
C ARG A 145 -5.50 9.43 33.94
N SER A 146 -5.15 9.23 35.20
CA SER A 146 -4.07 9.96 35.87
C SER A 146 -2.70 9.78 35.17
N LEU A 147 -2.40 8.58 34.66
CA LEU A 147 -1.17 8.34 33.91
C LEU A 147 -1.18 9.10 32.57
N MET A 148 -2.32 9.15 31.90
CA MET A 148 -2.46 9.89 30.63
C MET A 148 -2.42 11.42 30.85
N GLU A 149 -2.98 11.91 31.96
CA GLU A 149 -2.89 13.33 32.35
C GLU A 149 -1.44 13.76 32.58
N LYS A 150 -0.64 12.94 33.29
CA LYS A 150 0.80 13.19 33.49
C LYS A 150 1.63 13.25 32.20
N GLU A 151 1.23 12.52 31.18
CA GLU A 151 1.91 12.52 29.86
C GLU A 151 1.27 13.54 28.88
N GLY A 152 0.30 14.34 29.33
CA GLY A 152 -0.40 15.31 28.47
C GLY A 152 -1.21 14.67 27.33
N LEU A 153 -1.76 13.47 27.62
CA LEU A 153 -2.52 12.68 26.66
C LEU A 153 -4.01 12.57 26.98
N ALA A 154 -4.42 13.07 28.13
CA ALA A 154 -5.83 13.08 28.52
C ALA A 154 -6.55 14.22 27.76
N VAL A 155 -7.45 13.84 26.87
CA VAL A 155 -8.32 14.75 26.11
C VAL A 155 -9.77 14.37 26.31
N ASP A 156 -10.71 15.28 26.08
CA ASP A 156 -12.10 14.89 25.97
C ASP A 156 -12.26 13.91 24.79
N PRO A 157 -12.81 12.71 25.00
CA PRO A 157 -13.03 11.77 23.91
C PRO A 157 -13.86 12.31 22.74
N SER A 158 -14.71 13.33 22.94
CA SER A 158 -15.48 13.94 21.86
C SER A 158 -14.61 14.78 20.93
N SER A 159 -13.62 15.52 21.47
CA SER A 159 -12.73 16.36 20.67
C SER A 159 -11.87 15.59 19.66
N VAL A 160 -11.64 14.29 19.88
CA VAL A 160 -10.88 13.46 18.94
C VAL A 160 -11.47 13.42 17.54
N LYS A 161 -12.77 13.61 17.39
CA LYS A 161 -13.44 13.65 16.08
C LYS A 161 -13.32 15.01 15.39
N GLU A 162 -12.98 16.04 16.14
CA GLU A 162 -12.86 17.42 15.68
C GLU A 162 -11.42 17.77 15.32
N MET A 163 -10.46 16.93 15.72
CA MET A 163 -9.05 17.06 15.35
C MET A 163 -8.87 17.00 13.84
N ASP A 164 -8.05 17.91 13.33
CA ASP A 164 -7.60 17.80 11.94
C ASP A 164 -6.71 16.57 11.72
N ALA A 165 -6.35 16.29 10.46
CA ALA A 165 -5.57 15.09 10.11
C ALA A 165 -4.19 15.07 10.78
N GLY A 166 -3.53 16.24 10.89
CA GLY A 166 -2.21 16.38 11.50
C GLY A 166 -2.25 16.17 13.01
N GLU A 167 -3.16 16.84 13.69
CA GLU A 167 -3.41 16.73 15.13
C GLU A 167 -3.77 15.29 15.52
N LEU A 168 -4.68 14.69 14.75
CA LEU A 168 -5.13 13.31 14.98
C LEU A 168 -3.99 12.30 14.80
N LEU A 169 -3.13 12.52 13.79
CA LEU A 169 -1.96 11.67 13.54
C LEU A 169 -0.94 11.78 14.69
N ASP A 170 -0.61 13.01 15.11
CA ASP A 170 0.32 13.24 16.22
C ASP A 170 -0.22 12.61 17.51
N TYR A 171 -1.47 12.87 17.82
CA TYR A 171 -2.13 12.30 19.00
C TYR A 171 -2.11 10.75 18.96
N ALA A 172 -2.45 10.15 17.85
CA ALA A 172 -2.42 8.70 17.70
C ALA A 172 -1.01 8.11 17.84
N ARG A 173 0.03 8.81 17.34
CA ARG A 173 1.43 8.42 17.54
C ARG A 173 1.85 8.48 19.00
N ARG A 174 1.53 9.56 19.69
CA ARG A 174 1.83 9.75 21.13
C ARG A 174 1.11 8.70 21.97
N LEU A 175 -0.15 8.40 21.67
CA LEU A 175 -0.89 7.32 22.34
C LEU A 175 -0.23 5.94 22.13
N ARG A 176 0.26 5.65 20.92
CA ARG A 176 0.98 4.39 20.67
C ARG A 176 2.25 4.28 21.49
N LEU A 177 3.06 5.34 21.50
CA LEU A 177 4.30 5.38 22.30
C LEU A 177 4.01 5.22 23.80
N PHE A 178 2.99 5.91 24.30
CA PHE A 178 2.53 5.76 25.69
C PHE A 178 2.11 4.32 26.00
N TRP A 179 1.33 3.70 25.11
CA TRP A 179 0.90 2.32 25.30
C TRP A 179 2.08 1.33 25.26
N GLU A 180 3.04 1.52 24.39
CA GLU A 180 4.25 0.72 24.35
C GLU A 180 5.09 0.88 25.63
N LYS A 181 5.23 2.12 26.13
CA LYS A 181 5.89 2.44 27.39
C LYS A 181 5.18 1.75 28.57
N LEU A 182 3.86 1.86 28.63
CA LEU A 182 3.04 1.23 29.65
C LEU A 182 3.17 -0.30 29.60
N ARG A 183 3.14 -0.88 28.41
CA ARG A 183 3.32 -2.30 28.19
C ARG A 183 4.71 -2.79 28.63
N ARG A 184 5.78 -2.12 28.23
CA ARG A 184 7.15 -2.47 28.64
C ARG A 184 7.33 -2.42 30.14
N ARG A 185 6.71 -1.46 30.79
CA ARG A 185 6.82 -1.26 32.25
C ARG A 185 6.12 -2.37 33.03
N TYR A 186 5.04 -2.92 32.51
CA TYR A 186 4.17 -3.83 33.28
C TYR A 186 4.07 -5.25 32.70
N VAL A 187 4.76 -5.56 31.63
CA VAL A 187 4.79 -6.88 31.03
C VAL A 187 6.22 -7.35 30.89
N GLU A 188 6.65 -8.25 31.77
CA GLU A 188 7.93 -8.95 31.62
C GLU A 188 7.88 -9.98 30.50
N GLY A 189 8.96 -10.04 29.74
CA GLY A 189 9.25 -11.09 28.78
C GLY A 189 8.67 -10.85 27.38
N SER A 190 9.36 -11.44 26.45
CA SER A 190 9.26 -11.45 24.99
C SER A 190 8.17 -10.56 24.39
N MET A 191 8.60 -9.61 23.62
CA MET A 191 7.86 -8.74 22.75
C MET A 191 7.03 -9.49 21.69
N SER A 192 6.28 -10.48 22.06
CA SER A 192 5.29 -11.09 21.19
C SER A 192 4.24 -10.02 20.92
N SER A 193 4.08 -9.67 19.63
CA SER A 193 3.10 -8.72 19.11
C SER A 193 1.63 -9.11 19.44
N ARG A 194 1.44 -10.17 20.18
CA ARG A 194 0.15 -10.77 20.55
C ARG A 194 -0.12 -10.69 22.05
N PHE A 195 -0.02 -9.51 22.61
CA PHE A 195 -0.72 -9.23 23.85
C PHE A 195 -2.22 -9.13 23.51
N THR A 196 -2.90 -10.26 23.50
CA THR A 196 -4.35 -10.31 23.35
C THR A 196 -4.98 -10.16 24.73
N ALA A 197 -6.14 -9.53 24.80
CA ALA A 197 -6.95 -9.43 26.01
C ALA A 197 -7.31 -10.80 26.64
N ARG A 198 -7.01 -11.91 25.95
CA ARG A 198 -7.23 -13.29 26.38
C ARG A 198 -6.17 -13.83 27.36
N ASN A 199 -5.09 -13.10 27.64
CA ASN A 199 -4.08 -13.57 28.57
C ASN A 199 -3.75 -12.50 29.65
N PRO A 200 -4.71 -12.15 30.53
CA PRO A 200 -4.48 -11.22 31.62
C PRO A 200 -3.59 -11.81 32.74
N ALA A 201 -3.24 -13.11 32.67
CA ALA A 201 -2.59 -13.85 33.75
C ALA A 201 -1.05 -13.70 33.76
N ARG A 202 -0.42 -13.08 32.77
CA ARG A 202 1.00 -12.66 32.89
C ARG A 202 1.04 -11.31 33.58
N ARG A 203 0.82 -11.30 34.88
CA ARG A 203 1.13 -10.16 35.73
C ARG A 203 2.62 -9.87 35.59
N ALA A 204 2.97 -8.62 35.30
CA ALA A 204 4.33 -8.19 35.51
C ALA A 204 4.69 -8.40 36.97
N ALA A 205 5.80 -9.04 37.25
CA ALA A 205 6.31 -9.16 38.60
C ALA A 205 6.43 -7.73 39.18
N GLY A 206 5.77 -7.45 40.29
CA GLY A 206 5.78 -6.16 40.96
C GLY A 206 4.72 -5.13 40.55
N ALA A 207 3.84 -5.42 39.57
CA ALA A 207 2.75 -4.50 39.23
C ALA A 207 1.64 -4.52 40.31
N SER A 208 1.20 -3.34 40.73
CA SER A 208 0.04 -3.21 41.59
C SER A 208 -1.25 -3.65 40.89
N ASN A 209 -2.30 -4.04 41.61
CA ASN A 209 -3.61 -4.33 41.02
C ASN A 209 -4.17 -3.13 40.23
N ALA A 210 -3.88 -1.91 40.67
CA ALA A 210 -4.27 -0.69 40.00
C ALA A 210 -3.57 -0.53 38.63
N ASP A 211 -2.28 -0.87 38.54
CA ASP A 211 -1.51 -0.81 37.32
C ASP A 211 -1.92 -1.91 36.35
N ALA A 212 -2.20 -3.12 36.83
CA ALA A 212 -2.75 -4.20 36.02
C ALA A 212 -4.14 -3.84 35.46
N SER A 213 -4.98 -3.19 36.25
CA SER A 213 -6.27 -2.66 35.81
C SER A 213 -6.13 -1.55 34.77
N ALA A 214 -5.17 -0.63 34.96
CA ALA A 214 -4.87 0.43 33.99
C ALA A 214 -4.39 -0.14 32.65
N LEU A 215 -3.48 -1.12 32.66
CA LEU A 215 -3.03 -1.80 31.46
C LEU A 215 -4.20 -2.49 30.71
N LYS A 216 -5.05 -3.22 31.43
CA LYS A 216 -6.25 -3.85 30.87
C LYS A 216 -7.20 -2.80 30.25
N ALA A 217 -7.42 -1.68 30.93
CA ALA A 217 -8.26 -0.60 30.42
C ALA A 217 -7.68 0.07 29.15
N SER A 218 -6.35 0.07 28.99
CA SER A 218 -5.68 0.64 27.82
C SER A 218 -5.80 -0.21 26.54
N LEU A 219 -6.24 -1.46 26.61
CA LEU A 219 -6.30 -2.38 25.46
C LEU A 219 -7.38 -2.01 24.43
N VAL A 220 -8.28 -1.12 24.75
CA VAL A 220 -9.47 -0.82 23.91
C VAL A 220 -9.21 0.15 22.76
N TRP A 221 -8.11 0.92 22.78
CA TRP A 221 -7.83 1.95 21.78
C TRP A 221 -6.58 1.73 20.90
N PRO A 222 -5.59 0.86 21.25
CA PRO A 222 -4.37 0.73 20.44
C PRO A 222 -4.61 0.38 18.97
N GLY A 223 -5.57 -0.49 18.68
CA GLY A 223 -5.93 -0.85 17.33
C GLY A 223 -6.54 0.30 16.52
N ALA A 224 -7.27 1.22 17.17
CA ALA A 224 -7.80 2.41 16.52
C ALA A 224 -6.69 3.43 16.26
N ALA A 225 -5.79 3.67 17.23
CA ALA A 225 -4.62 4.52 17.06
C ALA A 225 -3.69 3.99 15.94
N GLU A 226 -3.44 2.68 15.89
CA GLU A 226 -2.69 2.04 14.81
C GLU A 226 -3.34 2.26 13.44
N SER A 227 -4.67 2.16 13.37
CA SER A 227 -5.44 2.39 12.14
C SER A 227 -5.30 3.83 11.66
N ILE A 228 -5.31 4.82 12.56
CA ILE A 228 -5.09 6.24 12.24
C ILE A 228 -3.67 6.45 11.71
N VAL A 229 -2.66 5.96 12.43
CA VAL A 229 -1.26 6.09 12.01
C VAL A 229 -1.02 5.46 10.64
N LYS A 230 -1.61 4.30 10.35
CA LYS A 230 -1.52 3.66 9.03
C LYS A 230 -2.28 4.43 7.95
N SER A 231 -3.39 5.06 8.30
CA SER A 231 -4.16 5.85 7.33
C SER A 231 -3.48 7.15 6.95
N LEU A 232 -2.98 7.91 7.94
CA LEU A 232 -2.46 9.27 7.76
C LEU A 232 -0.94 9.34 7.71
N GLY A 233 -0.24 8.39 8.36
CA GLY A 233 1.22 8.43 8.52
C GLY A 233 2.02 7.52 7.61
N MET A 234 1.35 6.75 6.75
CA MET A 234 2.01 5.79 5.87
C MET A 234 1.69 6.11 4.41
N PRO A 235 2.67 5.90 3.51
CA PRO A 235 2.43 6.05 2.09
C PRO A 235 1.30 5.16 1.57
N VAL A 236 0.63 5.62 0.53
CA VAL A 236 -0.41 4.86 -0.17
C VAL A 236 0.25 3.82 -1.07
N ASP A 237 0.30 2.57 -0.63
CA ASP A 237 1.02 1.48 -1.29
C ASP A 237 0.16 0.68 -2.30
N SER A 238 -1.11 1.06 -2.47
CA SER A 238 -2.03 0.40 -3.42
C SER A 238 -3.15 1.33 -3.86
N PRO A 239 -3.67 1.15 -5.08
CA PRO A 239 -4.84 1.91 -5.53
C PRO A 239 -6.05 1.70 -4.63
N LYS A 240 -6.76 2.77 -4.30
CA LYS A 240 -7.94 2.76 -3.41
C LYS A 240 -9.05 1.84 -3.93
N ASN A 241 -9.23 1.78 -5.26
CA ASN A 241 -10.30 1.01 -5.89
C ASN A 241 -10.01 0.69 -7.37
N ALA A 242 -10.94 -0.01 -8.01
CA ALA A 242 -10.89 -0.38 -9.41
C ALA A 242 -10.83 0.82 -10.36
N ARG A 243 -11.60 1.90 -10.07
CA ARG A 243 -11.62 3.13 -10.88
C ARG A 243 -10.24 3.79 -10.91
N MET A 244 -9.59 3.89 -9.74
CA MET A 244 -8.22 4.44 -9.65
C MET A 244 -7.23 3.60 -10.44
N ARG A 245 -7.29 2.26 -10.39
CA ARG A 245 -6.41 1.39 -11.19
C ARG A 245 -6.60 1.61 -12.68
N ARG A 246 -7.83 1.75 -13.15
CA ARG A 246 -8.12 2.04 -14.56
C ARG A 246 -7.56 3.40 -14.95
N TRP A 247 -7.79 4.42 -14.13
CA TRP A 247 -7.30 5.77 -14.37
C TRP A 247 -5.76 5.80 -14.47
N ILE A 248 -5.05 5.18 -13.54
CA ILE A 248 -3.58 5.07 -13.57
C ILE A 248 -3.11 4.44 -14.89
N ARG A 249 -3.72 3.33 -15.31
CA ARG A 249 -3.34 2.68 -16.58
C ARG A 249 -3.55 3.58 -17.78
N ASN A 250 -4.66 4.30 -17.82
CA ASN A 250 -4.95 5.23 -18.91
C ASN A 250 -3.91 6.35 -18.96
N VAL A 251 -3.56 6.94 -17.81
CA VAL A 251 -2.52 7.98 -17.74
C VAL A 251 -1.16 7.43 -18.19
N CYS A 252 -0.79 6.22 -17.76
CA CYS A 252 0.44 5.59 -18.24
C CYS A 252 0.42 5.36 -19.75
N SER A 253 -0.71 4.93 -20.32
CA SER A 253 -0.84 4.78 -21.78
C SER A 253 -0.65 6.11 -22.51
N MET A 254 -1.32 7.16 -22.04
CA MET A 254 -1.16 8.51 -22.60
C MET A 254 0.27 9.01 -22.49
N ALA A 255 0.94 8.79 -21.37
CA ALA A 255 2.33 9.16 -21.16
C ALA A 255 3.26 8.42 -22.14
N LEU A 256 3.04 7.13 -22.37
CA LEU A 256 3.81 6.35 -23.34
C LEU A 256 3.61 6.84 -24.76
N ASP A 257 2.39 7.22 -25.13
CA ASP A 257 2.10 7.81 -26.45
C ASP A 257 2.82 9.14 -26.63
N LEU A 258 2.76 10.04 -25.65
CA LEU A 258 3.47 11.32 -25.64
C LEU A 258 4.99 11.16 -25.71
N LEU A 259 5.54 10.21 -24.96
CA LEU A 259 6.98 9.91 -25.00
C LEU A 259 7.40 9.39 -26.38
N LYS A 260 6.61 8.51 -26.98
CA LYS A 260 6.85 8.01 -28.33
C LYS A 260 6.84 9.14 -29.35
N ASP A 261 5.85 10.03 -29.30
CA ASP A 261 5.73 11.18 -30.19
C ASP A 261 6.87 12.18 -30.02
N SER A 262 7.42 12.27 -28.80
CA SER A 262 8.60 13.09 -28.48
C SER A 262 9.94 12.43 -28.84
N GLY A 263 9.93 11.25 -29.45
CA GLY A 263 11.14 10.54 -29.87
C GLY A 263 11.77 9.64 -28.80
N TYR A 264 11.03 9.35 -27.73
CA TYR A 264 11.43 8.45 -26.63
C TYR A 264 10.53 7.21 -26.54
N PRO A 265 10.53 6.33 -27.55
CA PRO A 265 9.69 5.13 -27.49
C PRO A 265 10.17 4.22 -26.35
N MET A 266 9.26 3.84 -25.49
CA MET A 266 9.53 2.90 -24.41
C MET A 266 8.32 2.01 -24.13
N THR A 267 8.55 0.89 -23.45
CA THR A 267 7.48 0.01 -23.01
C THR A 267 6.91 0.46 -21.67
N ALA A 268 5.76 -0.09 -21.29
CA ALA A 268 5.20 0.18 -19.97
C ALA A 268 6.09 -0.37 -18.83
N ALA A 269 6.84 -1.43 -19.08
CA ALA A 269 7.82 -1.95 -18.13
C ALA A 269 9.01 -0.99 -17.94
N ASP A 270 9.48 -0.34 -19.03
CA ASP A 270 10.55 0.66 -18.95
C ASP A 270 10.08 1.91 -18.19
N LEU A 271 8.90 2.43 -18.53
CA LEU A 271 8.29 3.54 -17.77
C LEU A 271 8.17 3.20 -16.29
N GLN A 272 7.71 1.98 -15.97
CA GLN A 272 7.61 1.53 -14.59
C GLN A 272 8.98 1.48 -13.91
N ALA A 273 10.01 1.00 -14.58
CA ALA A 273 11.37 0.94 -14.03
C ALA A 273 11.91 2.35 -13.74
N LEU A 274 11.74 3.30 -14.65
CA LEU A 274 12.11 4.71 -14.48
C LEU A 274 11.46 5.34 -13.24
N LEU A 275 10.20 5.02 -13.00
CA LEU A 275 9.45 5.53 -11.85
C LEU A 275 9.78 4.79 -10.54
N TRP A 276 10.13 3.52 -10.62
CA TRP A 276 10.29 2.64 -9.48
C TRP A 276 11.66 2.74 -8.80
N TYR A 277 12.74 2.77 -9.59
CA TYR A 277 14.10 2.78 -9.02
C TYR A 277 14.39 4.04 -8.21
N PRO A 278 14.09 5.27 -8.67
CA PRO A 278 14.30 6.48 -7.88
C PRO A 278 13.51 6.49 -6.57
N GLU A 279 12.25 6.07 -6.60
CA GLU A 279 11.43 6.04 -5.37
C GLU A 279 11.97 5.05 -4.35
N LYS A 280 12.51 3.92 -4.81
CA LYS A 280 13.13 2.92 -3.94
C LYS A 280 14.38 3.47 -3.26
N GLU A 281 15.17 4.26 -3.97
CA GLU A 281 16.35 4.94 -3.45
C GLU A 281 15.98 6.00 -2.40
N ILE A 282 15.02 6.86 -2.72
CA ILE A 282 14.50 7.89 -1.79
C ILE A 282 14.00 7.24 -0.51
N TYR A 283 13.20 6.19 -0.62
CA TYR A 283 12.68 5.48 0.54
C TYR A 283 13.80 4.88 1.39
N GLY A 284 14.84 4.34 0.76
CA GLY A 284 16.02 3.83 1.44
C GLY A 284 16.71 4.91 2.26
N LYS A 285 16.92 6.10 1.68
CA LYS A 285 17.49 7.26 2.36
C LYS A 285 16.64 7.73 3.53
N LEU A 286 15.34 7.90 3.31
CA LEU A 286 14.40 8.38 4.34
C LEU A 286 14.28 7.44 5.54
N THR A 287 14.39 6.14 5.33
CA THR A 287 14.23 5.14 6.39
C THR A 287 15.54 4.67 7.00
N GLY A 288 16.69 5.13 6.51
CA GLY A 288 18.01 4.63 6.88
C GLY A 288 18.25 3.16 6.51
N ARG A 289 17.42 2.61 5.59
CA ARG A 289 17.51 1.23 5.11
C ARG A 289 17.70 1.26 3.60
N PRO A 290 18.92 1.36 3.10
CA PRO A 290 19.16 1.42 1.67
C PRO A 290 18.54 0.20 0.98
N GLN A 291 17.71 0.46 -0.01
CA GLN A 291 17.07 -0.57 -0.83
C GLN A 291 17.90 -0.91 -2.06
N THR A 292 18.83 -0.02 -2.38
CA THR A 292 19.82 -0.16 -3.45
C THR A 292 21.20 0.18 -2.90
N ARG A 293 22.26 -0.18 -3.60
CA ARG A 293 23.63 0.21 -3.28
C ARG A 293 23.98 1.60 -3.79
N LEU A 294 23.05 2.26 -4.45
CA LEU A 294 23.25 3.58 -5.06
C LEU A 294 22.76 4.66 -4.10
N ASN A 295 23.65 5.59 -3.78
CA ASN A 295 23.36 6.73 -2.90
C ASN A 295 23.02 7.95 -3.75
N LEU A 296 21.96 7.87 -4.53
CA LEU A 296 21.53 8.87 -5.50
C LEU A 296 20.29 9.64 -5.03
N SER A 297 20.20 10.91 -5.43
CA SER A 297 18.94 11.66 -5.39
C SER A 297 17.95 11.07 -6.41
N TYR A 298 16.69 11.54 -6.37
CA TYR A 298 15.69 11.10 -7.33
C TYR A 298 16.13 11.43 -8.77
N ASP A 299 16.57 12.66 -9.00
CA ASP A 299 17.02 13.14 -10.32
C ASP A 299 18.27 12.41 -10.80
N GLU A 300 19.27 12.25 -9.93
CA GLU A 300 20.47 11.47 -10.24
C GLU A 300 20.15 10.01 -10.59
N ALA A 301 19.18 9.40 -9.91
CA ALA A 301 18.77 8.03 -10.21
C ALA A 301 18.07 7.93 -11.56
N ILE A 302 17.20 8.90 -11.92
CA ILE A 302 16.57 8.98 -13.25
C ILE A 302 17.64 9.15 -14.33
N VAL A 303 18.55 10.12 -14.16
CA VAL A 303 19.64 10.38 -15.12
C VAL A 303 20.47 9.11 -15.35
N ARG A 304 20.86 8.43 -14.27
CA ARG A 304 21.67 7.21 -14.37
C ARG A 304 20.95 6.07 -15.09
N VAL A 305 19.65 5.88 -14.82
CA VAL A 305 18.85 4.86 -15.51
C VAL A 305 18.74 5.22 -17.00
N ALA A 306 18.42 6.48 -17.33
CA ALA A 306 18.33 6.93 -18.72
C ALA A 306 19.64 6.74 -19.48
N LEU A 307 20.79 7.06 -18.88
CA LEU A 307 22.10 6.83 -19.46
C LEU A 307 22.41 5.35 -19.67
N SER A 308 22.04 4.48 -18.72
CA SER A 308 22.22 3.04 -18.86
C SER A 308 21.38 2.42 -19.99
N GLU A 309 20.26 3.06 -20.33
CA GLU A 309 19.39 2.71 -21.46
C GLU A 309 19.80 3.39 -22.79
N GLY A 310 20.96 4.08 -22.81
CA GLY A 310 21.53 4.68 -24.02
C GLY A 310 20.94 6.04 -24.38
N VAL A 311 20.20 6.69 -23.48
CA VAL A 311 19.73 8.07 -23.70
C VAL A 311 20.91 9.03 -23.53
N SER A 312 21.14 9.94 -24.49
CA SER A 312 22.24 10.89 -24.43
C SER A 312 22.04 11.94 -23.32
N HIS A 313 23.16 12.44 -22.75
CA HIS A 313 23.14 13.51 -21.74
C HIS A 313 22.34 14.73 -22.21
N GLU A 314 22.55 15.17 -23.44
CA GLU A 314 21.87 16.33 -24.04
C GLU A 314 20.34 16.16 -24.06
N ARG A 315 19.85 14.96 -24.35
CA ARG A 315 18.43 14.64 -24.34
C ARG A 315 17.86 14.67 -22.93
N ILE A 316 18.58 14.14 -21.96
CA ILE A 316 18.18 14.14 -20.55
C ILE A 316 18.09 15.57 -20.02
N GLU A 317 19.12 16.40 -20.28
CA GLU A 317 19.13 17.79 -19.86
C GLU A 317 18.03 18.63 -20.53
N SER A 318 17.75 18.36 -21.83
CA SER A 318 16.64 19.01 -22.54
C SER A 318 15.30 18.67 -21.91
N ALA A 319 15.07 17.40 -21.56
CA ALA A 319 13.84 16.96 -20.90
C ALA A 319 13.70 17.55 -19.49
N LEU A 320 14.78 17.63 -18.71
CA LEU A 320 14.75 18.24 -17.37
C LEU A 320 14.48 19.74 -17.43
N ARG A 321 15.01 20.46 -18.44
CA ARG A 321 14.73 21.89 -18.63
C ARG A 321 13.27 22.14 -19.02
N SER A 322 12.70 21.35 -19.93
CA SER A 322 11.29 21.52 -20.34
C SER A 322 10.30 21.31 -19.18
N VAL A 323 10.60 20.40 -18.25
CA VAL A 323 9.77 20.19 -17.06
C VAL A 323 9.88 21.37 -16.07
N GLY A 324 11.03 22.03 -15.98
CA GLY A 324 11.23 23.23 -15.16
C GLY A 324 10.45 24.46 -15.67
N GLU A 325 10.39 24.63 -16.97
CA GLU A 325 9.71 25.78 -17.60
C GLU A 325 8.18 25.64 -17.57
N ASP A 326 7.63 24.43 -17.65
CA ASP A 326 6.19 24.18 -17.53
C ASP A 326 5.69 24.21 -16.08
N GLY A 327 6.57 24.00 -15.11
CA GLY A 327 6.23 24.11 -13.68
C GLY A 327 5.97 25.54 -13.20
N GLU A 328 6.49 26.55 -13.91
CA GLU A 328 6.21 27.97 -13.62
C GLU A 328 4.95 28.50 -14.31
N ARG A 329 4.41 27.81 -15.29
CA ARG A 329 3.10 28.08 -15.89
C ARG A 329 2.04 27.25 -15.21
N GLY A 330 1.49 27.77 -14.12
CA GLY A 330 0.30 27.18 -13.49
C GLY A 330 -0.82 26.95 -14.54
N PRO A 331 -1.66 25.92 -14.39
CA PRO A 331 -2.71 25.63 -15.34
C PRO A 331 -3.60 26.87 -15.51
N ALA A 332 -3.67 27.40 -16.71
CA ALA A 332 -4.63 28.42 -17.09
C ALA A 332 -6.03 27.89 -16.75
N GLY A 333 -6.68 28.50 -15.77
CA GLY A 333 -8.03 28.13 -15.35
C GLY A 333 -8.96 28.19 -16.58
N PRO A 334 -9.90 27.24 -16.72
CA PRO A 334 -10.89 27.29 -17.78
C PRO A 334 -11.71 28.59 -17.62
N GLY A 335 -11.61 29.46 -18.63
CA GLY A 335 -12.37 30.72 -18.67
C GLY A 335 -13.85 30.46 -18.47
N SER A 336 -14.42 31.14 -17.47
CA SER A 336 -15.84 31.12 -17.22
C SER A 336 -16.60 31.64 -18.47
N PRO A 337 -17.57 30.91 -18.99
CA PRO A 337 -18.42 31.41 -20.06
C PRO A 337 -19.25 32.57 -19.52
N GLY A 338 -19.04 33.74 -20.09
CA GLY A 338 -19.80 34.96 -19.76
C GLY A 338 -21.29 34.75 -19.92
N CYS A 339 -22.00 35.02 -18.85
CA CYS A 339 -23.46 35.06 -18.78
C CYS A 339 -23.93 36.31 -19.56
N GLY A 340 -24.30 36.15 -20.83
CA GLY A 340 -24.91 37.20 -21.64
C GLY A 340 -26.34 37.44 -21.19
N HIS A 341 -26.56 38.54 -20.48
CA HIS A 341 -27.90 39.12 -20.31
C HIS A 341 -28.43 39.60 -21.68
N ARG A 342 -29.47 38.97 -22.17
CA ARG A 342 -30.38 39.59 -23.17
C ARG A 342 -31.62 40.15 -22.47
N ARG A 343 -31.89 41.41 -22.74
CA ARG A 343 -33.14 42.11 -22.47
C ARG A 343 -34.30 41.47 -23.27
#